data_9c0117e2f67213b264a361584a2499f9
#
_entry.id   9c0117e2f67213b264a361584a2499f9
#
_cell.length_a   1.000
_cell.length_b   1.000
_cell.length_c   1.000
_cell.angle_alpha   90.00
_cell.angle_beta   90.00
_cell.angle_gamma   90.00
#
_symmetry.space_group_name_H-M   'P 1'
#
loop_
_entity.id
_entity.type
_entity.pdbx_description
1 polymer ?
#
loop_
_entity_poly.entity_id
_entity_poly.type
_entity_poly.pdbx_seq_one_letter_code
_entity_poly.pdbx_strand_id
1 'polypeptide(L)'
;RTRLGDAKGQRAMLVTAPVQTDKTSESMAEIVKEYSDYLSTKPITQDELAKGKASKTLRLPGQFETLGALKGGVSGIVTYDRDLDYLDQLPALLDEPSLTQVQAKAQKYIKPNQWTWLIVGDLSKIEEPIRALGLGEVKVIK
;
A
#
# COMPACT_ATOMS: atom_id res chain seq x y z
N ARG A 1 7.12 3.58 -2.27
CA ARG A 1 5.69 3.73 -2.63
C ARG A 1 4.91 2.54 -2.14
N THR A 2 3.78 2.76 -1.45
CA THR A 2 2.85 1.71 -1.03
C THR A 2 1.61 1.73 -1.91
N ARG A 3 1.10 0.56 -2.28
CA ARG A 3 -0.17 0.40 -3.00
C ARG A 3 -0.90 -0.86 -2.54
N LEU A 4 -2.22 -0.81 -2.58
CA LEU A 4 -3.09 -1.96 -2.44
C LEU A 4 -3.60 -2.34 -3.83
N GLY A 5 -3.34 -3.56 -4.28
CA GLY A 5 -3.83 -4.07 -5.57
C GLY A 5 -5.34 -4.27 -5.56
N ASP A 6 -5.99 -4.16 -6.71
CA ASP A 6 -7.39 -4.54 -6.88
C ASP A 6 -7.48 -6.03 -7.24
N ALA A 7 -8.43 -6.75 -6.62
CA ALA A 7 -8.72 -8.15 -6.91
C ALA A 7 -10.15 -8.49 -6.45
N LYS A 8 -10.76 -9.52 -7.05
CA LYS A 8 -12.05 -10.08 -6.61
C LYS A 8 -11.96 -10.84 -5.29
N GLY A 9 -10.77 -11.29 -4.93
CA GLY A 9 -10.50 -12.03 -3.70
C GLY A 9 -9.53 -11.31 -2.79
N GLN A 10 -8.55 -12.04 -2.28
CA GLN A 10 -7.52 -11.50 -1.40
C GLN A 10 -6.67 -10.47 -2.14
N ARG A 11 -6.53 -9.29 -1.55
CA ARG A 11 -5.76 -8.17 -2.13
C ARG A 11 -4.35 -8.15 -1.57
N ALA A 12 -3.37 -7.92 -2.45
CA ALA A 12 -1.98 -7.77 -2.04
C ALA A 12 -1.66 -6.30 -1.74
N MET A 13 -1.07 -6.05 -0.58
CA MET A 13 -0.40 -4.78 -0.29
C MET A 13 1.06 -4.89 -0.73
N LEU A 14 1.50 -3.97 -1.57
CA LEU A 14 2.84 -3.94 -2.12
C LEU A 14 3.57 -2.68 -1.68
N VAL A 15 4.78 -2.85 -1.17
CA VAL A 15 5.72 -1.76 -0.89
C VAL A 15 6.87 -1.87 -1.88
N THR A 16 7.10 -0.84 -2.66
CA THR A 16 8.18 -0.80 -3.67
C THR A 16 9.11 0.35 -3.36
N ALA A 17 10.40 0.07 -3.24
CA ALA A 17 11.44 1.04 -2.94
C ALA A 17 12.67 0.76 -3.83
N PRO A 18 12.90 1.53 -4.91
CA PRO A 18 14.18 1.53 -5.60
C PRO A 18 15.22 2.20 -4.68
N VAL A 19 16.29 1.48 -4.38
CA VAL A 19 17.34 1.93 -3.46
C VAL A 19 18.72 1.67 -4.06
N GLN A 20 19.74 2.34 -3.56
CA GLN A 20 21.13 2.04 -3.91
C GLN A 20 21.52 0.66 -3.38
N THR A 21 22.36 -0.04 -4.11
CA THR A 21 22.77 -1.43 -3.79
C THR A 21 23.34 -1.56 -2.37
N ASP A 22 24.22 -0.62 -1.98
CA ASP A 22 24.86 -0.57 -0.67
C ASP A 22 23.92 -0.13 0.48
N LYS A 23 22.71 0.35 0.14
CA LYS A 23 21.67 0.77 1.08
C LYS A 23 20.49 -0.19 1.19
N THR A 24 20.59 -1.36 0.57
CA THR A 24 19.47 -2.31 0.50
C THR A 24 19.03 -2.80 1.89
N SER A 25 19.96 -3.29 2.70
CA SER A 25 19.64 -3.80 4.05
C SER A 25 19.17 -2.69 5.00
N GLU A 26 19.81 -1.53 4.98
CA GLU A 26 19.37 -0.36 5.77
C GLU A 26 17.95 0.05 5.40
N SER A 27 17.64 0.09 4.10
CA SER A 27 16.31 0.44 3.62
C SER A 27 15.25 -0.57 4.02
N MET A 28 15.56 -1.86 4.02
CA MET A 28 14.68 -2.91 4.51
C MET A 28 14.38 -2.73 6.00
N ALA A 29 15.41 -2.50 6.81
CA ALA A 29 15.27 -2.28 8.24
C ALA A 29 14.41 -1.03 8.52
N GLU A 30 14.64 0.07 7.80
CA GLU A 30 13.88 1.30 7.95
C GLU A 30 12.41 1.11 7.53
N ILE A 31 12.13 0.39 6.45
CA ILE A 31 10.75 0.05 6.06
C ILE A 31 10.03 -0.70 7.17
N VAL A 32 10.65 -1.73 7.75
CA VAL A 32 10.06 -2.49 8.86
C VAL A 32 9.80 -1.58 10.06
N LYS A 33 10.76 -0.74 10.40
CA LYS A 33 10.67 0.21 11.51
C LYS A 33 9.53 1.22 11.30
N GLU A 34 9.44 1.86 10.14
CA GLU A 34 8.41 2.84 9.82
C GLU A 34 7.00 2.24 9.91
N TYR A 35 6.81 1.02 9.40
CA TYR A 35 5.51 0.36 9.53
C TYR A 35 5.20 -0.08 10.96
N SER A 36 6.20 -0.48 11.73
CA SER A 36 6.04 -0.81 13.14
C SER A 36 5.67 0.43 13.97
N ASP A 37 6.35 1.55 13.72
CA ASP A 37 6.06 2.85 14.33
C ASP A 37 4.64 3.32 13.98
N TYR A 38 4.23 3.20 12.71
CA TYR A 38 2.88 3.54 12.25
C TYR A 38 1.79 2.74 12.98
N LEU A 39 2.06 1.48 13.30
CA LEU A 39 1.12 0.62 14.03
C LEU A 39 1.11 0.83 15.54
N SER A 40 2.08 1.57 16.09
CA SER A 40 2.25 1.72 17.55
C SER A 40 2.46 3.17 17.99
N THR A 41 3.66 3.70 17.81
CA THR A 41 4.11 4.97 18.41
C THR A 41 3.75 6.20 17.57
N LYS A 42 3.59 6.03 16.25
CA LYS A 42 3.30 7.10 15.28
C LYS A 42 2.11 6.76 14.38
N PRO A 43 0.94 6.47 14.94
CA PRO A 43 -0.23 6.15 14.13
C PRO A 43 -0.67 7.38 13.33
N ILE A 44 -1.46 7.12 12.26
CA ILE A 44 -2.07 8.19 11.47
C ILE A 44 -2.82 9.17 12.39
N THR A 45 -2.64 10.45 12.14
CA THR A 45 -3.32 11.55 12.83
C THR A 45 -4.63 11.94 12.15
N GLN A 46 -5.46 12.71 12.86
CA GLN A 46 -6.71 13.25 12.30
C GLN A 46 -6.45 14.16 11.09
N ASP A 47 -5.41 14.98 11.15
CA ASP A 47 -5.03 15.89 10.06
C ASP A 47 -4.56 15.14 8.82
N GLU A 48 -3.77 14.08 9.00
CA GLU A 48 -3.32 13.23 7.88
C GLU A 48 -4.49 12.49 7.24
N LEU A 49 -5.42 11.98 8.05
CA LEU A 49 -6.63 11.35 7.53
C LEU A 49 -7.47 12.36 6.73
N ALA A 50 -7.69 13.56 7.25
CA ALA A 50 -8.43 14.62 6.57
C ALA A 50 -7.78 15.01 5.24
N LYS A 51 -6.43 15.20 5.23
CA LYS A 51 -5.66 15.46 4.00
C LYS A 51 -5.77 14.31 2.99
N GLY A 52 -5.70 13.06 3.48
CA GLY A 52 -5.85 11.87 2.64
C GLY A 52 -7.21 11.76 1.97
N LYS A 53 -8.29 12.01 2.71
CA LYS A 53 -9.67 12.07 2.21
C LYS A 53 -9.82 13.17 1.18
N ALA A 54 -9.46 14.40 1.51
CA ALA A 54 -9.53 15.55 0.62
C ALA A 54 -8.74 15.32 -0.67
N SER A 55 -7.52 14.82 -0.58
CA SER A 55 -6.69 14.51 -1.76
C SER A 55 -7.34 13.50 -2.71
N LYS A 56 -8.06 12.51 -2.19
CA LYS A 56 -8.76 11.53 -3.02
C LYS A 56 -10.03 12.11 -3.63
N THR A 57 -10.85 12.77 -2.82
CA THR A 57 -12.15 13.33 -3.26
C THR A 57 -11.96 14.43 -4.30
N LEU A 58 -11.01 15.35 -4.08
CA LEU A 58 -10.75 16.46 -5.01
C LEU A 58 -10.21 16.01 -6.37
N ARG A 59 -9.66 14.81 -6.47
CA ARG A 59 -9.18 14.24 -7.74
C ARG A 59 -10.28 13.54 -8.56
N LEU A 60 -11.43 13.22 -7.95
CA LEU A 60 -12.48 12.46 -8.62
C LEU A 60 -12.99 13.12 -9.90
N PRO A 61 -13.26 14.45 -9.96
CA PRO A 61 -13.73 15.07 -11.20
C PRO A 61 -12.76 14.86 -12.36
N GLY A 62 -11.44 15.06 -12.14
CA GLY A 62 -10.42 14.90 -13.17
C GLY A 62 -10.12 13.44 -13.56
N GLN A 63 -10.59 12.47 -12.78
CA GLN A 63 -10.34 11.05 -13.09
C GLN A 63 -11.14 10.54 -14.30
N PHE A 64 -12.20 11.22 -14.71
CA PHE A 64 -13.12 10.77 -15.75
C PHE A 64 -13.12 11.65 -17.00
N GLU A 65 -12.11 12.49 -17.17
CA GLU A 65 -12.04 13.43 -18.30
C GLU A 65 -11.67 12.76 -19.65
N THR A 66 -11.19 11.52 -19.61
CA THR A 66 -10.82 10.79 -20.83
C THR A 66 -11.67 9.55 -21.05
N LEU A 67 -11.87 9.16 -22.33
CA LEU A 67 -12.59 7.92 -22.67
C LEU A 67 -11.94 6.68 -22.03
N GLY A 68 -10.60 6.65 -21.94
CA GLY A 68 -9.87 5.57 -21.29
C GLY A 68 -10.19 5.47 -19.80
N ALA A 69 -10.27 6.59 -19.11
CA ALA A 69 -10.62 6.66 -17.71
C ALA A 69 -12.09 6.27 -17.45
N LEU A 70 -13.01 6.76 -18.28
CA LEU A 70 -14.43 6.34 -18.24
C LEU A 70 -14.57 4.83 -18.45
N LYS A 71 -13.91 4.29 -19.50
CA LYS A 71 -13.87 2.84 -19.74
C LYS A 71 -13.34 2.08 -18.51
N GLY A 72 -12.25 2.58 -17.90
CA GLY A 72 -11.67 1.99 -16.68
C GLY A 72 -12.67 1.96 -15.52
N GLY A 73 -13.40 3.06 -15.30
CA GLY A 73 -14.45 3.17 -14.28
C GLY A 73 -15.58 2.15 -14.49
N VAL A 74 -16.13 2.11 -15.69
CA VAL A 74 -17.20 1.16 -16.06
C VAL A 74 -16.70 -0.29 -15.99
N SER A 75 -15.50 -0.57 -16.51
CA SER A 75 -14.89 -1.90 -16.41
C SER A 75 -14.71 -2.32 -14.95
N GLY A 76 -14.37 -1.39 -14.06
CA GLY A 76 -14.25 -1.65 -12.63
C GLY A 76 -15.59 -2.03 -11.97
N ILE A 77 -16.69 -1.38 -12.36
CA ILE A 77 -18.03 -1.74 -11.90
C ILE A 77 -18.33 -3.20 -12.29
N VAL A 78 -18.21 -3.53 -13.58
CA VAL A 78 -18.49 -4.88 -14.09
C VAL A 78 -17.54 -5.92 -13.50
N THR A 79 -16.23 -5.63 -13.47
CA THR A 79 -15.23 -6.58 -12.99
C THR A 79 -15.39 -6.94 -11.53
N TYR A 80 -15.75 -5.96 -10.70
CA TYR A 80 -15.84 -6.15 -9.25
C TYR A 80 -17.26 -6.28 -8.72
N ASP A 81 -18.24 -6.43 -9.63
CA ASP A 81 -19.66 -6.60 -9.31
C ASP A 81 -20.16 -5.52 -8.33
N ARG A 82 -19.88 -4.26 -8.70
CA ARG A 82 -20.26 -3.06 -7.92
C ARG A 82 -21.60 -2.56 -8.39
N ASP A 83 -22.30 -1.86 -7.52
CA ASP A 83 -23.55 -1.17 -7.88
C ASP A 83 -23.30 -0.13 -8.99
N LEU A 84 -24.30 0.11 -9.85
CA LEU A 84 -24.15 1.03 -10.97
C LEU A 84 -23.89 2.47 -10.54
N ASP A 85 -24.36 2.86 -9.35
CA ASP A 85 -24.18 4.17 -8.73
C ASP A 85 -22.90 4.26 -7.86
N TYR A 86 -22.04 3.22 -7.87
CA TYR A 86 -20.80 3.19 -7.08
C TYR A 86 -19.93 4.42 -7.26
N LEU A 87 -19.81 4.94 -8.49
CA LEU A 87 -19.01 6.14 -8.75
C LEU A 87 -19.62 7.40 -8.14
N ASP A 88 -20.93 7.49 -8.09
CA ASP A 88 -21.65 8.61 -7.47
C ASP A 88 -21.54 8.55 -5.94
N GLN A 89 -21.49 7.35 -5.37
CA GLN A 89 -21.32 7.13 -3.94
C GLN A 89 -19.86 7.27 -3.48
N LEU A 90 -18.89 7.21 -4.40
CA LEU A 90 -17.47 7.16 -4.06
C LEU A 90 -16.98 8.30 -3.16
N PRO A 91 -17.43 9.59 -3.32
CA PRO A 91 -17.05 10.66 -2.40
C PRO A 91 -17.49 10.38 -0.96
N ALA A 92 -18.71 9.91 -0.76
CA ALA A 92 -19.26 9.58 0.56
C ALA A 92 -18.50 8.39 1.17
N LEU A 93 -18.25 7.33 0.39
CA LEU A 93 -17.47 6.15 0.82
C LEU A 93 -16.02 6.51 1.22
N LEU A 94 -15.42 7.52 0.58
CA LEU A 94 -14.09 8.00 0.95
C LEU A 94 -14.11 8.83 2.23
N ASP A 95 -15.21 9.51 2.53
CA ASP A 95 -15.35 10.36 3.71
C ASP A 95 -15.85 9.63 4.96
N GLU A 96 -16.52 8.50 4.79
CA GLU A 96 -17.10 7.69 5.87
C GLU A 96 -16.08 7.24 6.95
N PRO A 97 -14.89 6.69 6.63
CA PRO A 97 -14.04 6.06 7.63
C PRO A 97 -13.56 7.03 8.72
N SER A 98 -13.81 6.71 9.98
CA SER A 98 -13.27 7.44 11.13
C SER A 98 -11.80 7.12 11.36
N LEU A 99 -11.10 7.96 12.12
CA LEU A 99 -9.71 7.72 12.52
C LEU A 99 -9.54 6.37 13.23
N THR A 100 -10.41 6.09 14.19
CA THR A 100 -10.40 4.83 14.95
C THR A 100 -10.57 3.61 14.03
N GLN A 101 -11.48 3.69 13.06
CA GLN A 101 -11.68 2.61 12.09
C GLN A 101 -10.44 2.38 11.22
N VAL A 102 -9.81 3.46 10.74
CA VAL A 102 -8.59 3.36 9.92
C VAL A 102 -7.44 2.75 10.72
N GLN A 103 -7.22 3.21 11.95
CA GLN A 103 -6.19 2.65 12.84
C GLN A 103 -6.44 1.17 13.14
N ALA A 104 -7.67 0.79 13.48
CA ALA A 104 -8.03 -0.61 13.73
C ALA A 104 -7.82 -1.51 12.51
N LYS A 105 -8.15 -1.02 11.29
CA LYS A 105 -7.91 -1.75 10.05
C LYS A 105 -6.41 -1.86 9.74
N ALA A 106 -5.63 -0.81 9.98
CA ALA A 106 -4.18 -0.85 9.83
C ALA A 106 -3.58 -1.95 10.73
N GLN A 107 -3.90 -1.95 12.00
CA GLN A 107 -3.43 -2.97 12.96
C GLN A 107 -3.86 -4.39 12.60
N LYS A 108 -5.06 -4.55 12.01
CA LYS A 108 -5.57 -5.86 11.60
C LYS A 108 -4.81 -6.42 10.39
N TYR A 109 -4.56 -5.60 9.37
CA TYR A 109 -4.11 -6.07 8.05
C TYR A 109 -2.62 -5.85 7.78
N ILE A 110 -1.98 -4.86 8.39
CA ILE A 110 -0.55 -4.61 8.21
C ILE A 110 0.23 -5.46 9.22
N LYS A 111 1.01 -6.43 8.73
CA LYS A 111 1.79 -7.36 9.54
C LYS A 111 3.24 -7.40 9.04
N PRO A 112 4.10 -6.46 9.46
CA PRO A 112 5.48 -6.35 8.94
C PRO A 112 6.31 -7.63 9.14
N ASN A 113 6.02 -8.41 10.18
CA ASN A 113 6.67 -9.68 10.48
C ASN A 113 6.22 -10.87 9.61
N GLN A 114 5.23 -10.66 8.72
CA GLN A 114 4.69 -11.69 7.82
C GLN A 114 4.89 -11.34 6.35
N TRP A 115 5.76 -10.38 6.04
CA TRP A 115 5.98 -9.93 4.69
C TRP A 115 6.88 -10.89 3.91
N THR A 116 6.61 -10.99 2.61
CA THR A 116 7.52 -11.61 1.65
C THR A 116 8.33 -10.52 0.97
N TRP A 117 9.63 -10.65 1.01
CA TRP A 117 10.56 -9.72 0.38
C TRP A 117 11.01 -10.27 -0.98
N LEU A 118 10.88 -9.46 -2.02
CA LEU A 118 11.47 -9.72 -3.32
C LEU A 118 12.53 -8.64 -3.58
N ILE A 119 13.78 -9.06 -3.70
CA ILE A 119 14.90 -8.16 -3.84
C ILE A 119 15.65 -8.51 -5.13
N VAL A 120 15.91 -7.51 -5.95
CA VAL A 120 16.66 -7.64 -7.20
C VAL A 120 17.88 -6.75 -7.11
N GLY A 121 19.07 -7.33 -7.26
CA GLY A 121 20.33 -6.58 -7.17
C GLY A 121 21.55 -7.45 -7.33
N ASP A 122 22.73 -6.87 -7.13
CA ASP A 122 24.00 -7.58 -7.13
C ASP A 122 24.13 -8.44 -5.88
N LEU A 123 23.90 -9.75 -6.03
CA LEU A 123 23.89 -10.72 -4.93
C LEU A 123 25.17 -10.68 -4.11
N SER A 124 26.34 -10.51 -4.78
CA SER A 124 27.63 -10.48 -4.10
C SER A 124 27.78 -9.36 -3.06
N LYS A 125 26.97 -8.32 -3.19
CA LYS A 125 27.01 -7.13 -2.32
C LYS A 125 25.88 -7.08 -1.30
N ILE A 126 24.73 -7.71 -1.62
CA ILE A 126 23.51 -7.54 -0.80
C ILE A 126 23.17 -8.78 0.03
N GLU A 127 23.63 -9.98 -0.33
CA GLU A 127 23.18 -11.22 0.31
C GLU A 127 23.51 -11.26 1.82
N GLU A 128 24.77 -11.06 2.17
CA GLU A 128 25.21 -11.14 3.57
C GLU A 128 24.51 -10.10 4.47
N PRO A 129 24.47 -8.81 4.11
CA PRO A 129 23.74 -7.81 4.89
C PRO A 129 22.25 -8.10 5.04
N ILE A 130 21.59 -8.67 4.01
CA ILE A 130 20.17 -9.04 4.08
C ILE A 130 19.96 -10.21 5.03
N ARG A 131 20.80 -11.25 4.95
CA ARG A 131 20.73 -12.39 5.88
C ARG A 131 20.93 -11.97 7.33
N ALA A 132 21.81 -11.00 7.57
CA ALA A 132 22.08 -10.46 8.90
C ALA A 132 20.86 -9.75 9.54
N LEU A 133 19.88 -9.28 8.75
CA LEU A 133 18.65 -8.68 9.28
C LEU A 133 17.74 -9.68 10.00
N GLY A 134 17.87 -10.98 9.72
CA GLY A 134 17.04 -12.00 10.38
C GLY A 134 15.55 -11.91 10.07
N LEU A 135 15.15 -11.31 8.95
CA LEU A 135 13.74 -11.09 8.58
C LEU A 135 13.04 -12.34 8.02
N GLY A 136 13.77 -13.45 7.83
CA GLY A 136 13.25 -14.71 7.34
C GLY A 136 14.28 -15.53 6.56
N GLU A 137 13.81 -16.64 5.97
CA GLU A 137 14.64 -17.49 5.10
C GLU A 137 14.93 -16.77 3.78
N VAL A 138 16.22 -16.72 3.39
CA VAL A 138 16.63 -16.12 2.12
C VAL A 138 16.85 -17.22 1.07
N LYS A 139 16.04 -17.20 0.01
CA LYS A 139 16.14 -18.07 -1.17
C LYS A 139 16.68 -17.27 -2.35
N VAL A 140 17.79 -17.73 -2.91
CA VAL A 140 18.37 -17.14 -4.12
C VAL A 140 17.74 -17.78 -5.35
N ILE A 141 17.19 -16.95 -6.24
CA ILE A 141 16.63 -17.36 -7.53
C ILE A 141 17.61 -16.86 -8.61
N LYS A 142 18.12 -17.77 -9.44
CA LYS A 142 19.03 -17.47 -10.55
C LYS A 142 18.28 -17.48 -11.88
#